data_6f05337d89dd67003633076a1ca6a5c7
#
_entry.id   6f05337d89dd67003633076a1ca6a5c7
#
_cell.length_a   1.000
_cell.length_b   1.000
_cell.length_c   1.000
_cell.angle_alpha   90.00
_cell.angle_beta   90.00
_cell.angle_gamma   90.00
#
_symmetry.space_group_name_H-M   'P 1'
#
loop_
_entity.id
_entity.type
_entity.pdbx_description
1 polymer ?
#
loop_
_entity_poly.entity_id
_entity_poly.type
_entity_poly.pdbx_seq_one_letter_code
_entity_poly.pdbx_strand_id
1 'polypeptide(L)'
;MNTLKAGATYVGEGTTEHGIRYVEVAVPAVGKGEDVKVKIIPTKAAGDVLNSCTKGANLLIGGRLYRNRAVQGDFNSYLIPTKRIELLSSRIPLNEVTIAGAYWLNDNDIKANQTSKERHNFTILTSAPQQPLLNHEYDDTISFSVTSWKYDAERILQTAHTGRQMIIEGYLRSYTPAGSDTGYVSVTVRSGLVEMFGKKKEKEGSKISKPADVSKVVIQGESKEELPI
;
A
#
# COMPACT_ATOMS: atom_id res chain seq x y z
N MET A 1 2.20 -6.58 8.84
CA MET A 1 3.33 -7.05 7.99
C MET A 1 3.03 -6.61 6.56
N ASN A 2 4.00 -6.03 5.88
CA ASN A 2 3.86 -5.59 4.48
C ASN A 2 5.19 -5.85 3.79
N THR A 3 5.20 -6.85 2.95
CA THR A 3 6.42 -7.30 2.26
C THR A 3 6.19 -7.42 0.77
N LEU A 4 7.24 -7.13 0.02
CA LEU A 4 7.33 -7.40 -1.42
C LEU A 4 8.50 -8.34 -1.67
N LYS A 5 8.31 -9.31 -2.55
CA LYS A 5 9.36 -10.10 -3.19
C LYS A 5 9.13 -10.07 -4.70
N ALA A 6 10.10 -9.59 -5.43
CA ALA A 6 9.92 -9.40 -6.87
C ALA A 6 11.23 -9.59 -7.65
N GLY A 7 11.08 -10.07 -8.90
CA GLY A 7 12.07 -9.82 -9.93
C GLY A 7 11.85 -8.39 -10.44
N ALA A 8 12.91 -7.63 -10.61
CA ALA A 8 12.77 -6.24 -11.02
C ALA A 8 13.85 -5.87 -12.03
N THR A 9 13.59 -4.84 -12.81
CA THR A 9 14.58 -4.27 -13.74
C THR A 9 14.98 -2.90 -13.24
N TYR A 10 16.26 -2.62 -13.13
CA TYR A 10 16.80 -1.31 -12.75
C TYR A 10 16.45 -0.27 -13.82
N VAL A 11 15.84 0.83 -13.39
CA VAL A 11 15.43 1.94 -14.27
C VAL A 11 16.38 3.11 -14.16
N GLY A 12 16.73 3.49 -12.93
CA GLY A 12 17.56 4.65 -12.65
C GLY A 12 17.59 4.96 -11.15
N GLU A 13 18.08 6.12 -10.83
CA GLU A 13 18.12 6.62 -9.46
C GLU A 13 17.66 8.07 -9.40
N GLY A 14 17.28 8.50 -8.23
CA GLY A 14 16.83 9.86 -7.97
C GLY A 14 16.91 10.19 -6.49
N THR A 15 16.40 11.38 -6.20
CA THR A 15 16.33 11.91 -4.83
C THR A 15 14.92 12.46 -4.62
N THR A 16 14.33 12.18 -3.46
CA THR A 16 13.04 12.74 -3.09
C THR A 16 13.17 14.23 -2.77
N GLU A 17 12.05 14.92 -2.63
CA GLU A 17 12.02 16.34 -2.20
C GLU A 17 12.67 16.56 -0.82
N HIS A 18 12.72 15.53 0.02
CA HIS A 18 13.39 15.54 1.33
C HIS A 18 14.85 15.07 1.29
N GLY A 19 15.45 14.92 0.11
CA GLY A 19 16.85 14.57 -0.04
C GLY A 19 17.18 13.08 0.13
N ILE A 20 16.16 12.21 0.17
CA ILE A 20 16.37 10.76 0.31
C ILE A 20 16.70 10.18 -1.07
N ARG A 21 17.91 9.60 -1.19
CA ARG A 21 18.31 8.86 -2.39
C ARG A 21 17.49 7.59 -2.53
N TYR A 22 17.02 7.32 -3.73
CA TYR A 22 16.35 6.06 -4.09
C TYR A 22 16.85 5.52 -5.43
N VAL A 23 16.65 4.23 -5.62
CA VAL A 23 16.80 3.53 -6.88
C VAL A 23 15.42 3.15 -7.40
N GLU A 24 15.06 3.58 -8.61
CA GLU A 24 13.81 3.18 -9.24
C GLU A 24 13.98 1.86 -9.99
N VAL A 25 13.05 0.95 -9.75
CA VAL A 25 12.99 -0.35 -10.42
C VAL A 25 11.59 -0.59 -10.98
N ALA A 26 11.52 -1.37 -12.07
CA ALA A 26 10.29 -1.81 -12.68
C ALA A 26 10.02 -3.27 -12.29
N VAL A 27 8.99 -3.49 -11.49
CA VAL A 27 8.48 -4.81 -11.08
C VAL A 27 7.53 -5.33 -12.16
N PRO A 28 7.66 -6.58 -12.65
CA PRO A 28 6.87 -7.08 -13.75
C PRO A 28 5.38 -7.09 -13.46
N ALA A 29 4.59 -6.67 -14.43
CA ALA A 29 3.15 -6.83 -14.40
C ALA A 29 2.75 -8.31 -14.36
N VAL A 30 1.69 -8.64 -13.66
CA VAL A 30 1.06 -9.96 -13.71
C VAL A 30 -0.09 -9.91 -14.72
N GLY A 31 0.04 -10.64 -15.83
CA GLY A 31 -0.90 -10.59 -16.94
C GLY A 31 -0.69 -9.38 -17.85
N LYS A 32 -1.79 -8.81 -18.35
CA LYS A 32 -1.76 -7.62 -19.21
C LYS A 32 -1.65 -6.36 -18.35
N GLY A 33 -0.69 -5.50 -18.63
CA GLY A 33 -0.50 -4.23 -17.93
C GLY A 33 0.93 -3.74 -18.04
N GLU A 34 1.16 -2.57 -17.46
CA GLU A 34 2.48 -1.97 -17.36
C GLU A 34 3.21 -2.45 -16.10
N ASP A 35 4.53 -2.47 -16.17
CA ASP A 35 5.38 -2.73 -15.02
C ASP A 35 5.14 -1.69 -13.92
N VAL A 36 5.25 -2.14 -12.68
CA VAL A 36 5.03 -1.28 -11.51
C VAL A 36 6.34 -0.65 -11.09
N LYS A 37 6.39 0.66 -11.07
CA LYS A 37 7.55 1.39 -10.55
C LYS A 37 7.57 1.34 -9.02
N VAL A 38 8.73 0.97 -8.48
CA VAL A 38 8.99 0.91 -7.04
C VAL A 38 10.32 1.61 -6.75
N LYS A 39 10.35 2.43 -5.72
CA LYS A 39 11.56 3.14 -5.26
C LYS A 39 12.22 2.33 -4.14
N ILE A 40 13.42 1.85 -4.36
CA ILE A 40 14.21 1.15 -3.34
C ILE A 40 15.06 2.19 -2.60
N ILE A 41 14.93 2.22 -1.28
CA ILE A 41 15.81 3.02 -0.43
C ILE A 41 17.07 2.19 -0.16
N PRO A 42 18.24 2.59 -0.63
CA PRO A 42 19.46 1.84 -0.43
C PRO A 42 19.79 1.70 1.06
N THR A 43 19.96 0.47 1.50
CA THR A 43 20.46 0.13 2.84
C THR A 43 21.86 -0.42 2.73
N LYS A 44 22.57 -0.53 3.85
CA LYS A 44 23.92 -1.14 3.88
C LYS A 44 23.93 -2.55 3.25
N ALA A 45 22.84 -3.31 3.40
CA ALA A 45 22.72 -4.66 2.85
C ALA A 45 22.48 -4.69 1.31
N ALA A 46 22.06 -3.60 0.74
CA ALA A 46 21.67 -3.49 -0.68
C ALA A 46 22.57 -2.53 -1.47
N GLY A 47 23.27 -1.63 -0.79
CA GLY A 47 23.96 -0.51 -1.41
C GLY A 47 25.03 -0.92 -2.42
N ASP A 48 25.85 -1.93 -2.08
CA ASP A 48 26.96 -2.36 -2.95
C ASP A 48 26.45 -2.88 -4.31
N VAL A 49 25.36 -3.67 -4.30
CA VAL A 49 24.77 -4.21 -5.52
C VAL A 49 24.11 -3.08 -6.33
N LEU A 50 23.32 -2.22 -5.69
CA LEU A 50 22.63 -1.13 -6.35
C LEU A 50 23.59 -0.11 -6.97
N ASN A 51 24.70 0.17 -6.31
CA ASN A 51 25.74 1.09 -6.82
C ASN A 51 26.48 0.55 -8.06
N SER A 52 26.48 -0.76 -8.26
CA SER A 52 27.11 -1.40 -9.44
C SER A 52 26.11 -1.64 -10.58
N CYS A 53 24.82 -1.39 -10.38
CA CYS A 53 23.79 -1.61 -11.39
C CYS A 53 23.82 -0.58 -12.49
N THR A 54 23.54 -1.03 -13.70
CA THR A 54 23.27 -0.18 -14.85
C THR A 54 21.83 -0.33 -15.31
N LYS A 55 21.33 0.65 -16.06
CA LYS A 55 19.98 0.62 -16.62
C LYS A 55 19.72 -0.69 -17.38
N GLY A 56 18.64 -1.37 -17.05
CA GLY A 56 18.27 -2.68 -17.62
C GLY A 56 18.78 -3.88 -16.82
N ALA A 57 19.59 -3.70 -15.78
CA ALA A 57 20.02 -4.79 -14.91
C ALA A 57 18.82 -5.47 -14.24
N ASN A 58 18.84 -6.81 -14.21
CA ASN A 58 17.79 -7.60 -13.56
C ASN A 58 18.15 -7.91 -12.12
N LEU A 59 17.21 -7.75 -11.22
CA LEU A 59 17.39 -7.85 -9.79
C LEU A 59 16.35 -8.78 -9.17
N LEU A 60 16.75 -9.54 -8.16
CA LEU A 60 15.83 -10.13 -7.19
C LEU A 60 15.83 -9.24 -5.95
N ILE A 61 14.66 -8.69 -5.66
CA ILE A 61 14.47 -7.77 -4.53
C ILE A 61 13.53 -8.37 -3.49
N GLY A 62 13.76 -8.05 -2.23
CA GLY A 62 12.87 -8.44 -1.15
C GLY A 62 12.99 -7.49 0.03
N GLY A 63 11.85 -7.08 0.60
CA GLY A 63 11.88 -6.13 1.69
C GLY A 63 10.50 -5.73 2.19
N ARG A 64 10.49 -4.74 3.08
CA ARG A 64 9.26 -4.12 3.56
C ARG A 64 8.78 -3.08 2.57
N LEU A 65 7.49 -3.14 2.28
CA LEU A 65 6.83 -2.19 1.40
C LEU A 65 6.27 -1.05 2.24
N TYR A 66 6.62 0.16 1.87
CA TYR A 66 6.07 1.40 2.42
C TYR A 66 5.35 2.15 1.31
N ARG A 67 4.39 2.95 1.69
CA ARG A 67 3.67 3.77 0.75
C ARG A 67 3.59 5.18 1.29
N ASN A 68 3.97 6.15 0.49
CA ASN A 68 3.77 7.54 0.82
C ASN A 68 2.29 7.90 0.70
N ARG A 69 1.82 8.77 1.56
CA ARG A 69 0.55 9.45 1.38
C ARG A 69 0.67 10.35 0.15
N ALA A 70 -0.25 10.22 -0.78
CA ALA A 70 -0.25 11.04 -1.97
C ALA A 70 -0.28 12.52 -1.61
N VAL A 71 0.80 13.22 -1.87
CA VAL A 71 0.76 14.65 -2.09
C VAL A 71 0.33 14.82 -3.53
N GLN A 72 -0.94 15.17 -3.75
CA GLN A 72 -1.50 15.46 -5.08
C GLN A 72 -1.12 14.45 -6.19
N GLY A 73 -1.55 13.18 -6.00
CA GLY A 73 -1.59 12.21 -7.11
C GLY A 73 -0.38 11.34 -7.31
N ASP A 74 0.73 11.56 -6.66
CA ASP A 74 1.91 10.69 -6.81
C ASP A 74 2.01 9.69 -5.65
N PHE A 75 1.55 8.45 -5.90
CA PHE A 75 1.69 7.35 -4.95
C PHE A 75 3.05 6.69 -5.15
N ASN A 76 4.00 7.11 -4.35
CA ASN A 76 5.32 6.48 -4.32
C ASN A 76 5.29 5.22 -3.46
N SER A 77 5.62 4.09 -4.04
CA SER A 77 5.85 2.85 -3.31
C SER A 77 7.34 2.71 -3.04
N TYR A 78 7.69 2.66 -1.76
CA TYR A 78 9.07 2.47 -1.31
C TYR A 78 9.30 1.05 -0.83
N LEU A 79 10.43 0.48 -1.18
CA LEU A 79 10.92 -0.77 -0.65
C LEU A 79 12.16 -0.50 0.20
N ILE A 80 12.12 -0.93 1.46
CA ILE A 80 13.29 -1.01 2.31
C ILE A 80 13.77 -2.46 2.28
N PRO A 81 14.92 -2.76 1.66
CA PRO A 81 15.43 -4.11 1.59
C PRO A 81 15.71 -4.69 2.98
N THR A 82 15.16 -5.86 3.26
CA THR A 82 15.43 -6.63 4.48
C THR A 82 16.36 -7.82 4.22
N LYS A 83 16.62 -8.10 2.95
CA LYS A 83 17.53 -9.13 2.47
C LYS A 83 18.48 -8.53 1.46
N ARG A 84 19.56 -9.27 1.18
CA ARG A 84 20.49 -8.90 0.12
C ARG A 84 19.74 -8.86 -1.21
N ILE A 85 20.00 -7.82 -2.00
CA ILE A 85 19.56 -7.75 -3.40
C ILE A 85 20.52 -8.61 -4.23
N GLU A 86 19.97 -9.40 -5.14
CA GLU A 86 20.76 -10.27 -6.00
C GLU A 86 20.66 -9.78 -7.45
N LEU A 87 21.80 -9.77 -8.13
CA LEU A 87 21.85 -9.53 -9.58
C LEU A 87 21.49 -10.83 -10.31
N LEU A 88 20.59 -10.73 -11.27
CA LEU A 88 20.13 -11.88 -12.07
C LEU A 88 20.64 -11.78 -13.51
N SER A 89 20.91 -12.93 -14.11
CA SER A 89 21.27 -13.03 -15.53
C SER A 89 20.10 -12.74 -16.47
N SER A 90 18.88 -12.94 -16.00
CA SER A 90 17.65 -12.70 -16.78
C SER A 90 16.52 -12.21 -15.88
N ARG A 91 15.54 -11.54 -16.48
CA ARG A 91 14.33 -11.10 -15.78
C ARG A 91 13.47 -12.30 -15.39
N ILE A 92 12.98 -12.30 -14.16
CA ILE A 92 12.02 -13.29 -13.67
C ILE A 92 10.65 -12.64 -13.44
N PRO A 93 9.55 -13.31 -13.78
CA PRO A 93 8.19 -12.78 -13.64
C PRO A 93 7.66 -12.98 -12.20
N LEU A 94 8.41 -12.50 -11.22
CA LEU A 94 8.07 -12.59 -9.82
C LEU A 94 7.55 -11.25 -9.32
N ASN A 95 6.34 -11.25 -8.75
CA ASN A 95 5.69 -10.09 -8.15
C ASN A 95 4.75 -10.62 -7.05
N GLU A 96 5.24 -10.65 -5.82
CA GLU A 96 4.54 -11.21 -4.66
C GLU A 96 4.51 -10.20 -3.53
N VAL A 97 3.30 -9.93 -3.06
CA VAL A 97 3.03 -9.01 -1.95
C VAL A 97 2.25 -9.74 -0.87
N THR A 98 2.68 -9.58 0.37
CA THR A 98 1.90 -9.99 1.54
C THR A 98 1.64 -8.77 2.40
N ILE A 99 0.37 -8.50 2.72
CA ILE A 99 -0.03 -7.38 3.57
C ILE A 99 -0.96 -7.89 4.68
N ALA A 100 -0.66 -7.48 5.91
CA ALA A 100 -1.51 -7.73 7.06
C ALA A 100 -1.92 -6.40 7.69
N GLY A 101 -3.20 -6.25 7.98
CA GLY A 101 -3.73 -5.02 8.58
C GLY A 101 -5.24 -5.04 8.73
N ALA A 102 -5.81 -3.89 9.05
CA ALA A 102 -7.24 -3.72 9.25
C ALA A 102 -7.94 -3.35 7.94
N TYR A 103 -9.03 -4.04 7.66
CA TYR A 103 -9.93 -3.71 6.55
C TYR A 103 -10.59 -2.35 6.76
N TRP A 104 -10.63 -1.56 5.71
CA TRP A 104 -11.27 -0.26 5.68
C TRP A 104 -11.91 -0.01 4.31
N LEU A 105 -13.04 0.72 4.31
CA LEU A 105 -13.64 1.27 3.10
C LEU A 105 -13.60 2.79 3.16
N ASN A 106 -12.95 3.40 2.20
CA ASN A 106 -13.02 4.84 1.97
C ASN A 106 -14.11 5.17 0.92
N ASP A 107 -14.44 6.45 0.77
CA ASP A 107 -15.49 6.89 -0.16
C ASP A 107 -15.19 6.51 -1.62
N ASN A 108 -13.93 6.48 -2.02
CA ASN A 108 -13.52 6.07 -3.37
C ASN A 108 -13.72 4.57 -3.57
N ASP A 109 -13.41 3.75 -2.56
CA ASP A 109 -13.67 2.31 -2.59
C ASP A 109 -15.17 2.04 -2.73
N ILE A 110 -16.01 2.75 -1.94
CA ILE A 110 -17.48 2.62 -1.99
C ILE A 110 -18.00 2.95 -3.39
N LYS A 111 -17.56 4.08 -3.96
CA LYS A 111 -17.96 4.50 -5.33
C LYS A 111 -17.50 3.47 -6.38
N ALA A 112 -16.27 3.00 -6.30
CA ALA A 112 -15.72 2.03 -7.24
C ALA A 112 -16.45 0.68 -7.17
N ASN A 113 -16.93 0.27 -5.99
CA ASN A 113 -17.65 -0.98 -5.79
C ASN A 113 -19.09 -0.94 -6.35
N GLN A 114 -19.67 0.24 -6.53
CA GLN A 114 -20.99 0.40 -7.16
C GLN A 114 -20.97 0.08 -8.67
N THR A 115 -19.81 0.13 -9.31
CA THR A 115 -19.66 -0.01 -10.76
C THR A 115 -19.45 -1.45 -11.24
N SER A 116 -19.17 -2.39 -10.35
CA SER A 116 -18.91 -3.79 -10.72
C SER A 116 -19.25 -4.76 -9.58
N LYS A 117 -20.02 -5.80 -9.91
CA LYS A 117 -20.36 -6.88 -8.98
C LYS A 117 -19.26 -7.94 -8.84
N GLU A 118 -18.36 -8.02 -9.80
CA GLU A 118 -17.27 -9.02 -9.82
C GLU A 118 -16.01 -8.55 -9.11
N ARG A 119 -15.96 -7.28 -8.74
CA ARG A 119 -14.78 -6.64 -8.15
C ARG A 119 -15.17 -5.98 -6.83
N HIS A 120 -14.30 -6.13 -5.84
CA HIS A 120 -14.39 -5.41 -4.59
C HIS A 120 -13.07 -4.69 -4.30
N ASN A 121 -13.15 -3.36 -4.18
CA ASN A 121 -12.03 -2.50 -3.80
C ASN A 121 -12.17 -2.15 -2.33
N PHE A 122 -11.07 -2.17 -1.63
CA PHE A 122 -10.98 -1.81 -0.22
C PHE A 122 -9.57 -1.35 0.12
N THR A 123 -9.42 -0.82 1.29
CA THR A 123 -8.13 -0.38 1.82
C THR A 123 -7.73 -1.28 2.98
N ILE A 124 -6.45 -1.63 3.06
CA ILE A 124 -5.86 -2.20 4.26
C ILE A 124 -5.03 -1.13 4.95
N LEU A 125 -5.37 -0.86 6.20
CA LEU A 125 -4.60 0.01 7.08
C LEU A 125 -3.66 -0.85 7.92
N THR A 126 -2.38 -0.53 7.88
CA THR A 126 -1.36 -1.19 8.69
C THR A 126 -0.50 -0.15 9.38
N SER A 127 -0.21 -0.37 10.66
CA SER A 127 0.84 0.39 11.33
C SER A 127 2.18 -0.19 10.95
N ALA A 128 3.12 0.68 10.64
CA ALA A 128 4.51 0.31 10.45
C ALA A 128 5.34 0.97 11.55
N PRO A 129 6.38 0.31 12.05
CA PRO A 129 7.35 0.98 12.90
C PRO A 129 7.96 2.13 12.11
N GLN A 130 8.18 3.25 12.77
CA GLN A 130 8.85 4.40 12.17
C GLN A 130 10.14 3.96 11.48
N GLN A 131 10.31 4.47 10.25
CA GLN A 131 11.53 4.26 9.50
C GLN A 131 12.24 5.61 9.39
N PRO A 132 13.38 5.81 10.10
CA PRO A 132 14.06 7.11 10.14
C PRO A 132 14.40 7.68 8.77
N LEU A 133 14.65 6.82 7.78
CA LEU A 133 14.94 7.25 6.40
C LEU A 133 13.71 7.78 5.67
N LEU A 134 12.51 7.49 6.16
CA LEU A 134 11.24 7.80 5.51
C LEU A 134 10.28 8.62 6.37
N ASN A 135 10.67 9.06 7.58
CA ASN A 135 9.76 9.73 8.50
C ASN A 135 9.14 11.03 7.97
N HIS A 136 9.70 11.61 6.92
CA HIS A 136 9.13 12.74 6.19
C HIS A 136 8.28 12.33 4.98
N GLU A 137 8.34 11.06 4.58
CA GLU A 137 7.73 10.55 3.35
C GLU A 137 6.52 9.64 3.59
N TYR A 138 6.25 9.26 4.82
CA TYR A 138 5.10 8.42 5.18
C TYR A 138 4.61 8.69 6.62
N ASP A 139 3.35 8.36 6.85
CA ASP A 139 2.73 8.37 8.18
C ASP A 139 2.96 7.02 8.90
N ASP A 140 2.78 7.00 10.23
CA ASP A 140 2.80 5.77 11.03
C ASP A 140 1.74 4.76 10.59
N THR A 141 0.67 5.22 9.97
CA THR A 141 -0.37 4.40 9.36
C THR A 141 -0.22 4.38 7.86
N ILE A 142 0.09 3.22 7.33
CA ILE A 142 0.23 2.99 5.89
C ILE A 142 -1.08 2.40 5.36
N SER A 143 -1.58 2.97 4.27
CA SER A 143 -2.77 2.49 3.58
C SER A 143 -2.41 1.83 2.26
N PHE A 144 -2.93 0.65 2.01
CA PHE A 144 -2.80 -0.05 0.72
C PHE A 144 -4.16 -0.20 0.07
N SER A 145 -4.31 0.34 -1.13
CA SER A 145 -5.49 0.06 -1.96
C SER A 145 -5.42 -1.38 -2.46
N VAL A 146 -6.49 -2.12 -2.28
CA VAL A 146 -6.57 -3.55 -2.59
C VAL A 146 -7.77 -3.79 -3.48
N THR A 147 -7.59 -4.67 -4.47
CA THR A 147 -8.65 -5.15 -5.34
C THR A 147 -8.74 -6.66 -5.24
N SER A 148 -9.93 -7.18 -4.94
CA SER A 148 -10.27 -8.60 -5.03
C SER A 148 -11.27 -8.84 -6.15
N TRP A 149 -11.35 -10.08 -6.63
CA TRP A 149 -12.20 -10.45 -7.76
C TRP A 149 -13.03 -11.69 -7.46
N LYS A 150 -14.21 -11.77 -8.08
CA LYS A 150 -15.09 -12.94 -8.09
C LYS A 150 -15.34 -13.50 -6.68
N TYR A 151 -14.98 -14.76 -6.44
CA TYR A 151 -15.21 -15.46 -5.19
C TYR A 151 -14.62 -14.74 -3.97
N ASP A 152 -13.39 -14.23 -4.07
CA ASP A 152 -12.78 -13.50 -2.95
C ASP A 152 -13.47 -12.16 -2.69
N ALA A 153 -13.93 -11.47 -3.75
CA ALA A 153 -14.71 -10.25 -3.62
C ALA A 153 -16.03 -10.51 -2.86
N GLU A 154 -16.75 -11.56 -3.25
CA GLU A 154 -17.99 -11.96 -2.60
C GLU A 154 -17.78 -12.37 -1.14
N ARG A 155 -16.77 -13.20 -0.87
CA ARG A 155 -16.41 -13.65 0.47
C ARG A 155 -16.06 -12.47 1.38
N ILE A 156 -15.27 -11.52 0.91
CA ILE A 156 -14.89 -10.32 1.67
C ILE A 156 -16.13 -9.48 1.96
N LEU A 157 -16.97 -9.21 0.96
CA LEU A 157 -18.20 -8.45 1.13
C LEU A 157 -19.14 -9.05 2.19
N GLN A 158 -19.23 -10.37 2.24
CA GLN A 158 -20.11 -11.06 3.20
C GLN A 158 -19.57 -11.09 4.62
N THR A 159 -18.25 -11.02 4.77
CA THR A 159 -17.60 -11.33 6.05
C THR A 159 -16.76 -10.22 6.64
N ALA A 160 -16.24 -9.30 5.82
CA ALA A 160 -15.42 -8.19 6.29
C ALA A 160 -16.28 -7.06 6.86
N HIS A 161 -15.75 -6.39 7.85
CA HIS A 161 -16.27 -5.14 8.41
C HIS A 161 -15.09 -4.25 8.79
N THR A 162 -15.33 -2.97 8.86
CA THR A 162 -14.31 -1.97 9.26
C THR A 162 -13.58 -2.39 10.53
N GLY A 163 -12.26 -2.36 10.47
CA GLY A 163 -11.37 -2.76 11.57
C GLY A 163 -11.06 -4.26 11.63
N ARG A 164 -11.72 -5.10 10.81
CA ARG A 164 -11.40 -6.53 10.79
C ARG A 164 -9.97 -6.77 10.33
N GLN A 165 -9.22 -7.53 11.11
CA GLN A 165 -7.86 -7.90 10.74
C GLN A 165 -7.86 -8.94 9.64
N MET A 166 -7.00 -8.75 8.65
CA MET A 166 -6.82 -9.70 7.56
C MET A 166 -5.37 -9.75 7.09
N ILE A 167 -5.03 -10.89 6.50
CA ILE A 167 -3.81 -11.08 5.73
C ILE A 167 -4.23 -11.36 4.29
N ILE A 168 -3.60 -10.67 3.36
CA ILE A 168 -3.77 -10.92 1.94
C ILE A 168 -2.42 -11.22 1.30
N GLU A 169 -2.45 -12.12 0.34
CA GLU A 169 -1.34 -12.33 -0.59
C GLU A 169 -1.80 -11.96 -1.99
N GLY A 170 -0.93 -11.30 -2.72
CA GLY A 170 -1.27 -10.75 -4.02
C GLY A 170 -0.07 -10.31 -4.81
N TYR A 171 -0.28 -9.36 -5.69
CA TYR A 171 0.76 -8.74 -6.50
C TYR A 171 0.49 -7.24 -6.68
N LEU A 172 1.55 -6.49 -6.92
CA LEU A 172 1.42 -5.07 -7.27
C LEU A 172 0.88 -4.94 -8.69
N ARG A 173 -0.02 -3.98 -8.85
CA ARG A 173 -0.56 -3.58 -10.15
C ARG A 173 -0.53 -2.07 -10.27
N SER A 174 -0.04 -1.59 -11.41
CA SER A 174 -0.19 -0.19 -11.81
C SER A 174 -1.44 -0.04 -12.68
N TYR A 175 -2.15 1.06 -12.53
CA TYR A 175 -3.21 1.45 -13.45
C TYR A 175 -3.29 2.98 -13.53
N THR A 176 -3.63 3.47 -14.69
CA THR A 176 -3.90 4.90 -14.89
C THR A 176 -5.40 5.05 -15.20
N PRO A 177 -6.17 5.78 -14.38
CA PRO A 177 -7.56 6.03 -14.67
C PRO A 177 -7.72 6.77 -15.99
N ALA A 178 -8.82 6.49 -16.70
CA ALA A 178 -9.12 7.21 -17.94
C ALA A 178 -9.23 8.72 -17.67
N GLY A 179 -8.50 9.53 -18.45
CA GLY A 179 -8.46 10.99 -18.31
C GLY A 179 -7.54 11.51 -17.20
N SER A 180 -6.69 10.65 -16.62
CA SER A 180 -5.67 11.05 -15.64
C SER A 180 -4.28 10.75 -16.19
N ASP A 181 -3.35 11.67 -16.00
CA ASP A 181 -1.92 11.46 -16.28
C ASP A 181 -1.20 10.78 -15.10
N THR A 182 -1.92 10.57 -14.00
CA THR A 182 -1.37 10.00 -12.76
C THR A 182 -1.62 8.51 -12.68
N GLY A 183 -0.57 7.73 -12.64
CA GLY A 183 -0.62 6.29 -12.37
C GLY A 183 -0.76 5.99 -10.88
N TYR A 184 -1.54 4.95 -10.56
CA TYR A 184 -1.75 4.47 -9.20
C TYR A 184 -1.22 3.04 -9.06
N VAL A 185 -0.71 2.73 -7.88
CA VAL A 185 -0.29 1.37 -7.52
C VAL A 185 -1.28 0.78 -6.52
N SER A 186 -1.80 -0.38 -6.82
CA SER A 186 -2.67 -1.15 -5.95
C SER A 186 -2.16 -2.58 -5.78
N VAL A 187 -2.70 -3.28 -4.79
CA VAL A 187 -2.48 -4.71 -4.61
C VAL A 187 -3.69 -5.46 -5.14
N THR A 188 -3.46 -6.39 -6.05
CA THR A 188 -4.50 -7.32 -6.50
C THR A 188 -4.34 -8.63 -5.76
N VAL A 189 -5.41 -9.10 -5.11
CA VAL A 189 -5.42 -10.36 -4.35
C VAL A 189 -5.28 -11.54 -5.32
N ARG A 190 -4.43 -12.50 -4.98
CA ARG A 190 -4.43 -13.82 -5.63
C ARG A 190 -5.59 -14.63 -5.08
N SER A 191 -6.26 -15.35 -5.96
CA SER A 191 -7.45 -16.12 -5.61
C SER A 191 -7.19 -17.11 -4.46
N GLY A 192 -8.06 -17.08 -3.46
CA GLY A 192 -8.01 -17.96 -2.29
C GLY A 192 -7.03 -17.53 -1.19
N LEU A 193 -6.22 -16.48 -1.42
CA LEU A 193 -5.18 -16.06 -0.48
C LEU A 193 -5.59 -14.85 0.36
N VAL A 194 -6.75 -14.95 1.00
CA VAL A 194 -7.27 -13.99 1.98
C VAL A 194 -7.58 -14.72 3.27
N GLU A 195 -6.93 -14.33 4.35
CA GLU A 195 -7.25 -14.79 5.70
C GLU A 195 -7.84 -13.65 6.51
N MET A 196 -8.91 -13.93 7.25
CA MET A 196 -9.59 -12.95 8.08
C MET A 196 -9.64 -13.43 9.52
N PHE A 197 -9.24 -12.58 10.46
CA PHE A 197 -9.13 -12.89 11.88
C PHE A 197 -10.22 -12.17 12.69
N GLY A 198 -10.51 -12.71 13.88
CA GLY A 198 -11.52 -12.19 14.77
C GLY A 198 -12.92 -12.73 14.52
N LYS A 199 -13.81 -12.58 15.52
CA LYS A 199 -15.19 -13.02 15.42
C LYS A 199 -15.94 -12.20 14.38
N LYS A 200 -16.80 -12.86 13.59
CA LYS A 200 -17.82 -12.21 12.79
C LYS A 200 -18.68 -11.40 13.76
N LYS A 201 -18.85 -10.08 13.52
CA LYS A 201 -19.89 -9.34 14.26
C LYS A 201 -21.22 -10.01 13.92
N GLU A 202 -21.88 -10.56 14.93
CA GLU A 202 -23.28 -10.96 14.78
C GLU A 202 -24.05 -9.72 14.34
N LYS A 203 -24.92 -9.88 13.36
CA LYS A 203 -25.81 -8.80 12.92
C LYS A 203 -26.77 -8.48 14.07
N GLU A 204 -26.41 -7.55 14.93
CA GLU A 204 -27.43 -6.83 15.70
C GLU A 204 -28.33 -6.15 14.66
N GLY A 205 -29.63 -6.42 14.79
CA GLY A 205 -30.65 -6.04 13.83
C GLY A 205 -30.47 -4.61 13.32
N SER A 206 -30.45 -4.48 12.02
CA SER A 206 -30.15 -3.27 11.26
C SER A 206 -30.97 -2.08 11.74
N LYS A 207 -30.38 -1.24 12.57
CA LYS A 207 -30.66 0.18 12.59
C LYS A 207 -29.46 0.87 11.96
N ILE A 208 -29.60 1.23 10.70
CA ILE A 208 -28.68 2.13 10.02
C ILE A 208 -28.77 3.47 10.76
N SER A 209 -27.91 3.65 11.75
CA SER A 209 -27.65 4.99 12.28
C SER A 209 -26.78 5.70 11.27
N LYS A 210 -27.31 6.79 10.70
CA LYS A 210 -26.55 7.72 9.86
C LYS A 210 -25.24 8.08 10.58
N PRO A 211 -24.13 8.24 9.85
CA PRO A 211 -22.89 8.69 10.44
C PRO A 211 -23.16 10.03 11.13
N ALA A 212 -22.73 10.15 12.38
CA ALA A 212 -22.81 11.39 13.12
C ALA A 212 -22.04 12.48 12.38
N ASP A 213 -22.71 13.59 12.15
CA ASP A 213 -22.14 14.79 11.55
C ASP A 213 -21.02 15.34 12.45
N VAL A 214 -19.78 15.19 12.02
CA VAL A 214 -18.57 15.56 12.76
C VAL A 214 -18.33 17.08 12.69
N SER A 215 -19.28 17.87 12.17
CA SER A 215 -19.12 19.31 11.97
C SER A 215 -19.38 20.18 13.22
N LYS A 216 -19.58 19.61 14.41
CA LYS A 216 -19.77 20.35 15.65
C LYS A 216 -18.95 19.82 16.83
N VAL A 217 -17.62 19.93 16.74
CA VAL A 217 -16.80 20.00 17.95
C VAL A 217 -16.53 21.47 18.24
N VAL A 218 -17.39 22.04 19.06
CA VAL A 218 -17.16 23.36 19.68
C VAL A 218 -16.10 23.15 20.75
N ILE A 219 -14.93 23.71 20.55
CA ILE A 219 -13.92 23.85 21.61
C ILE A 219 -14.39 24.96 22.52
N GLN A 220 -15.00 24.59 23.64
CA GLN A 220 -15.17 25.52 24.80
C GLN A 220 -14.05 25.22 25.79
N GLY A 221 -13.33 26.26 26.18
CA GLY A 221 -12.52 26.23 27.40
C GLY A 221 -11.19 26.94 27.33
N GLU A 222 -11.18 28.26 27.09
CA GLU A 222 -10.15 29.12 27.65
C GLU A 222 -10.61 29.57 29.06
N SER A 223 -10.05 29.00 30.08
CA SER A 223 -10.04 29.59 31.41
C SER A 223 -8.67 30.23 31.64
N LYS A 224 -8.65 31.55 31.62
CA LYS A 224 -7.55 32.36 32.13
C LYS A 224 -7.44 32.14 33.63
N GLU A 225 -6.38 31.53 34.11
CA GLU A 225 -5.94 31.67 35.49
C GLU A 225 -4.90 32.79 35.55
N GLU A 226 -5.32 33.87 36.26
CA GLU A 226 -4.42 34.96 36.71
C GLU A 226 -3.56 34.42 37.85
N LEU A 227 -2.23 34.58 37.70
CA LEU A 227 -1.27 34.38 38.78
C LEU A 227 -1.27 35.62 39.71
N PRO A 228 -1.34 35.48 41.03
CA PRO A 228 -1.14 36.57 41.93
C PRO A 228 0.36 36.87 42.11
N ILE A 229 0.61 38.13 42.36
CA ILE A 229 1.87 38.83 42.63
C ILE A 229 2.60 38.25 43.85
#